data_0f1eaa49fbf15a9176d20377c62a70a6
#
_entry.id   0f1eaa49fbf15a9176d20377c62a70a6
#
_cell.length_a   1.000
_cell.length_b   1.000
_cell.length_c   1.000
_cell.angle_alpha   90.00
_cell.angle_beta   90.00
_cell.angle_gamma   90.00
#
_symmetry.space_group_name_H-M   'P 1'
#
loop_
_entity.id
_entity.type
_entity.pdbx_description
1 polymer ?
#
loop_
_entity_poly.entity_id
_entity_poly.type
_entity_poly.pdbx_seq_one_letter_code
_entity_poly.pdbx_strand_id
1 'polypeptide(L)' 'MSEIWVAQDRLLLRPEEVARSLAIGRTAVFELIRTGELRSVNIGKSRRIPADAVVEYVAGLSA' A
#
# COMPACT_ATOMS: atom_id res chain seq x y z
N MET A 1 -10.17 8.03 -12.30
CA MET A 1 -9.54 8.73 -11.28
C MET A 1 -10.00 8.39 -9.92
N SER A 2 -11.06 7.88 -9.81
CA SER A 2 -11.61 7.75 -8.53
C SER A 2 -11.00 6.67 -7.71
N GLU A 3 -10.27 5.75 -8.28
CA GLU A 3 -9.69 4.71 -7.47
C GLU A 3 -8.69 5.26 -6.49
N ILE A 4 -8.09 6.36 -6.82
CA ILE A 4 -7.15 6.97 -5.92
C ILE A 4 -7.83 7.58 -4.72
N TRP A 5 -9.11 7.81 -4.84
CA TRP A 5 -9.87 8.36 -3.78
C TRP A 5 -9.81 7.58 -2.52
N VAL A 6 -9.76 6.27 -2.62
CA VAL A 6 -9.68 5.45 -1.45
C VAL A 6 -8.46 5.82 -0.65
N ALA A 7 -7.35 6.04 -1.34
CA ALA A 7 -6.13 6.43 -0.67
C ALA A 7 -6.25 7.84 -0.10
N GLN A 8 -7.01 8.70 -0.74
CA GLN A 8 -7.14 10.06 -0.25
C GLN A 8 -8.02 10.17 0.96
N ASP A 9 -8.96 9.25 1.12
CA ASP A 9 -9.80 9.25 2.28
C ASP A 9 -9.07 8.79 3.52
N ARG A 10 -7.92 8.16 3.37
CA ARG A 10 -7.18 7.63 4.48
C ARG A 10 -5.72 7.93 4.33
N LEU A 11 -5.09 8.26 5.44
CA LEU A 11 -3.66 8.47 5.45
C LEU A 11 -2.91 7.15 5.46
N LEU A 12 -3.51 6.14 6.10
CA LEU A 12 -2.89 4.83 6.22
C LEU A 12 -3.89 3.77 5.79
N LEU A 13 -3.38 2.74 5.14
CA LEU A 13 -4.19 1.66 4.61
C LEU A 13 -3.79 0.34 5.25
N ARG A 14 -4.73 -0.56 5.32
CA ARG A 14 -4.44 -1.93 5.75
C ARG A 14 -3.84 -2.70 4.59
N PRO A 15 -3.05 -3.74 4.87
CA PRO A 15 -2.51 -4.55 3.78
C PRO A 15 -3.58 -5.11 2.85
N GLU A 16 -4.75 -5.49 3.38
CA GLU A 16 -5.82 -6.00 2.54
C GLU A 16 -6.36 -4.94 1.59
N GLU A 17 -6.41 -3.70 2.06
CA GLU A 17 -6.87 -2.62 1.21
C GLU A 17 -5.88 -2.34 0.09
N VAL A 18 -4.60 -2.43 0.39
CA VAL A 18 -3.56 -2.24 -0.61
C VAL A 18 -3.63 -3.36 -1.65
N ALA A 19 -3.82 -4.60 -1.19
CA ALA A 19 -3.94 -5.73 -2.10
C ALA A 19 -5.08 -5.51 -3.08
N ARG A 20 -6.20 -5.04 -2.58
CA ARG A 20 -7.35 -4.77 -3.43
C ARG A 20 -7.06 -3.62 -4.39
N SER A 21 -6.44 -2.56 -3.90
CA SER A 21 -6.12 -1.41 -4.73
C SER A 21 -5.14 -1.73 -5.85
N LEU A 22 -4.19 -2.61 -5.56
CA LEU A 22 -3.19 -2.99 -6.54
C LEU A 22 -3.59 -4.22 -7.35
N ALA A 23 -4.72 -4.81 -7.00
CA ALA A 23 -5.24 -6.01 -7.67
C ALA A 23 -4.24 -7.17 -7.59
N ILE A 24 -3.64 -7.34 -6.42
CA ILE A 24 -2.71 -8.45 -6.19
C ILE A 24 -3.13 -9.17 -4.92
N GLY A 25 -2.53 -10.30 -4.66
CA GLY A 25 -2.85 -11.06 -3.48
C GLY A 25 -2.25 -10.43 -2.22
N ARG A 26 -2.82 -10.77 -1.08
CA ARG A 26 -2.35 -10.26 0.19
C ARG A 26 -0.91 -10.69 0.46
N THR A 27 -0.58 -11.91 0.08
CA THR A 27 0.77 -12.43 0.24
C THR A 27 1.78 -11.58 -0.53
N ALA A 28 1.41 -11.16 -1.73
CA ALA A 28 2.29 -10.32 -2.53
C ALA A 28 2.53 -8.98 -1.85
N VAL A 29 1.52 -8.42 -1.19
CA VAL A 29 1.69 -7.16 -0.48
C VAL A 29 2.71 -7.34 0.65
N PHE A 30 2.60 -8.42 1.42
CA PHE A 30 3.54 -8.65 2.51
C PHE A 30 4.95 -8.89 2.00
N GLU A 31 5.09 -9.49 0.82
CA GLU A 31 6.41 -9.64 0.22
C GLU A 31 7.01 -8.29 -0.13
N LEU A 32 6.20 -7.40 -0.69
CA LEU A 32 6.68 -6.06 -1.02
C LEU A 32 7.12 -5.30 0.22
N ILE A 33 6.40 -5.50 1.31
CA ILE A 33 6.76 -4.87 2.58
C ILE A 33 8.07 -5.46 3.10
N ARG A 34 8.20 -6.78 3.03
CA ARG A 34 9.37 -7.46 3.54
C ARG A 34 10.63 -7.04 2.81
N THR A 35 10.54 -6.87 1.49
CA THR A 35 11.70 -6.51 0.69
C THR A 35 12.00 -5.02 0.72
N GLY A 36 11.10 -4.23 1.29
CA GLY A 36 11.29 -2.79 1.35
C GLY A 36 10.82 -2.05 0.11
N GLU A 37 10.23 -2.77 -0.85
CA GLU A 37 9.74 -2.10 -2.05
C GLU A 37 8.51 -1.27 -1.75
N LEU A 38 7.77 -1.63 -0.71
CA LEU A 38 6.61 -0.88 -0.29
C LEU A 38 6.79 -0.48 1.16
N ARG A 39 6.88 0.83 1.42
CA ARG A 39 7.06 1.34 2.77
C ARG A 39 5.84 1.01 3.62
N SER A 40 6.08 0.67 4.87
CA SER A 40 5.00 0.44 5.80
C SER A 40 5.42 0.94 7.17
N VAL A 41 4.45 1.09 8.06
CA VAL A 41 4.68 1.54 9.42
C VAL A 41 3.87 0.66 10.36
N ASN A 42 4.26 0.69 11.62
CA ASN A 42 3.51 0.01 12.67
C ASN A 42 2.94 1.04 13.62
N ILE A 43 1.67 0.86 13.96
CA ILE A 43 1.06 1.61 15.03
C ILE A 43 0.68 0.58 16.06
N GLY A 44 1.48 0.48 17.12
CA GLY A 44 1.31 -0.61 18.05
C GLY A 44 1.55 -1.92 17.34
N LYS A 45 0.54 -2.78 17.31
CA LYS A 45 0.63 -4.06 16.63
C LYS A 45 0.00 -4.04 15.25
N SER A 46 -0.42 -2.89 14.79
CA SER A 46 -1.12 -2.78 13.51
C SER A 46 -0.15 -2.37 12.42
N ARG A 47 -0.01 -3.20 11.40
CA ARG A 47 0.80 -2.86 10.23
C ARG A 47 -0.06 -2.03 9.29
N ARG A 48 0.46 -0.88 8.88
CA ARG A 48 -0.27 0.00 7.98
C ARG A 48 0.65 0.50 6.89
N ILE A 49 0.08 0.84 5.76
CA ILE A 49 0.83 1.34 4.62
C ILE A 49 0.40 2.78 4.35
N PRO A 50 1.33 3.74 4.38
CA PRO A 50 0.97 5.13 4.04
C PRO A 50 0.40 5.19 2.63
N ALA A 51 -0.65 5.97 2.46
CA ALA A 51 -1.28 6.08 1.15
C ALA A 51 -0.30 6.56 0.09
N ASP A 52 0.55 7.52 0.43
CA ASP A 52 1.52 8.03 -0.54
C ASP A 52 2.58 6.99 -0.87
N ALA A 53 2.84 6.02 0.00
CA ALA A 53 3.77 4.95 -0.32
C ALA A 53 3.23 4.07 -1.44
N VAL A 54 1.91 3.87 -1.45
CA VAL A 54 1.28 3.08 -2.51
C VAL A 54 1.39 3.83 -3.83
N VAL A 55 1.13 5.12 -3.81
CA VAL A 55 1.23 5.94 -5.01
C VAL A 55 2.66 5.91 -5.55
N GLU A 56 3.64 6.06 -4.68
CA GLU A 56 5.04 6.03 -5.08
C GLU A 56 5.43 4.70 -5.69
N TYR A 57 4.93 3.62 -5.10
CA TYR A 57 5.24 2.29 -5.60
C TYR A 57 4.73 2.12 -7.03
N VAL A 58 3.48 2.52 -7.25
CA VAL A 58 2.87 2.40 -8.57
C VAL A 58 3.62 3.28 -9.58
N ALA A 59 3.98 4.49 -9.18
CA ALA A 59 4.71 5.38 -10.07
C ALA A 59 6.04 4.76 -10.48
N GLY A 60 6.70 4.07 -9.57
CA GLY A 60 7.97 3.42 -9.88
C GLY A 60 7.83 2.29 -10.88
N LEU A 61 6.68 1.64 -10.94
CA LEU A 61 6.47 0.56 -11.90
C LEU A 61 6.45 1.07 -13.33
N SER A 62 6.03 2.32 -13.52
CA SER A 62 5.93 2.90 -14.84
C SER A 62 7.23 3.52 -15.34
N ALA A 63 8.15 3.68 -14.45
CA ALA A 63 9.39 4.41 -14.76
C ALA A 63 10.39 3.58 -15.60
#